data_e0e22de6c11ac731088b6a0279f58e08
#
_entry.id   e0e22de6c11ac731088b6a0279f58e08
#
_cell.length_a   1.000
_cell.length_b   1.000
_cell.length_c   1.000
_cell.angle_alpha   90.00
_cell.angle_beta   90.00
_cell.angle_gamma   90.00
#
_symmetry.space_group_name_H-M   'P 1'
#
loop_
_entity.id
_entity.type
_entity.pdbx_description
1 polymer ?
#
loop_
_entity_poly.entity_id
_entity_poly.type
_entity_poly.pdbx_seq_one_letter_code
_entity_poly.pdbx_strand_id
1 'polypeptide(L)'
;MTMPVMEPDLNRATLRSWAQLVDDGPFSSLCWGERIAFDNPESLTLLGALAAWTERVRLVTTVVIPQLHDPVMLAKQLATGDMLCGGRLTVGVGVGGRHEDYRAVGADPATQTMRQMAERVAVMKRVWAGEKVTESTLPVGPPPVQPGGPVLHVGTLGPKTVRNASAWADGLAGTTLDLDLGKQNELFDVARQAWREADKTKPHLATSFWFAIGDGDAPRAQVHRHLLRYMNWIPADFVDAMAPTTGFAGTADELRDVLAGFAGIGTDEVHLIPTSSDIDQVRQAAEVIADLA
;
A
#
# COMPACT_ATOMS: atom_id res chain seq x y z
N MET A 1 1.45 8.94 -3.47
CA MET A 1 2.91 8.88 -3.13
C MET A 1 3.10 8.00 -1.91
N THR A 2 4.12 7.14 -1.89
CA THR A 2 4.43 6.27 -0.74
C THR A 2 5.51 6.93 0.13
N MET A 3 5.41 6.74 1.46
CA MET A 3 6.46 7.12 2.41
C MET A 3 7.76 6.33 2.14
N PRO A 4 8.94 6.91 2.32
CA PRO A 4 10.22 6.23 2.07
C PRO A 4 10.62 5.27 3.21
N VAL A 5 9.65 4.57 3.80
CA VAL A 5 9.83 3.81 5.07
C VAL A 5 10.82 2.66 4.98
N MET A 6 11.25 2.28 3.78
CA MET A 6 12.24 1.20 3.57
C MET A 6 13.67 1.73 3.40
N GLU A 7 13.88 3.04 3.47
CA GLU A 7 15.21 3.66 3.39
C GLU A 7 15.90 3.71 4.75
N PRO A 8 17.25 3.62 4.82
CA PRO A 8 17.96 3.46 6.08
C PRO A 8 18.20 4.75 6.88
N ASP A 9 18.08 5.90 6.24
CA ASP A 9 18.47 7.22 6.77
C ASP A 9 17.28 8.04 7.28
N LEU A 10 16.23 7.37 7.71
CA LEU A 10 15.00 7.99 8.18
C LEU A 10 15.15 8.59 9.57
N ASN A 11 14.53 9.75 9.73
CA ASN A 11 14.33 10.39 11.02
C ASN A 11 12.97 11.10 11.05
N ARG A 12 12.57 11.58 12.23
CA ARG A 12 11.29 12.24 12.42
C ARG A 12 11.09 13.44 11.48
N ALA A 13 12.14 14.23 11.24
CA ALA A 13 12.05 15.42 10.39
C ALA A 13 11.78 15.03 8.93
N THR A 14 12.53 14.05 8.40
CA THR A 14 12.34 13.50 7.05
C THR A 14 10.91 12.98 6.86
N LEU A 15 10.43 12.12 7.77
CA LEU A 15 9.08 11.56 7.69
C LEU A 15 7.99 12.63 7.71
N ARG A 16 8.13 13.63 8.60
CA ARG A 16 7.16 14.72 8.69
C ARG A 16 7.17 15.61 7.45
N SER A 17 8.36 16.02 6.98
CA SER A 17 8.47 16.86 5.79
C SER A 17 7.93 16.17 4.55
N TRP A 18 8.19 14.86 4.41
CA TRP A 18 7.63 14.04 3.34
C TRP A 18 6.11 14.02 3.37
N ALA A 19 5.51 13.74 4.53
CA ALA A 19 4.07 13.69 4.70
C ALA A 19 3.42 15.05 4.38
N GLN A 20 4.01 16.15 4.83
CA GLN A 20 3.50 17.50 4.59
C GLN A 20 3.61 17.90 3.11
N LEU A 21 4.73 17.60 2.43
CA LEU A 21 4.86 17.85 0.99
C LEU A 21 3.84 17.06 0.16
N VAL A 22 3.55 15.82 0.55
CA VAL A 22 2.51 15.04 -0.13
C VAL A 22 1.12 15.62 0.15
N ASP A 23 0.86 16.06 1.39
CA ASP A 23 -0.43 16.64 1.75
C ASP A 23 -0.68 18.00 1.07
N ASP A 24 0.36 18.84 0.94
CA ASP A 24 0.30 20.15 0.29
C ASP A 24 0.32 20.03 -1.26
N GLY A 25 0.83 18.92 -1.79
CA GLY A 25 1.05 18.69 -3.23
C GLY A 25 -0.18 18.14 -3.97
N PRO A 26 -0.03 17.80 -5.27
CA PRO A 26 -1.13 17.31 -6.11
C PRO A 26 -1.47 15.82 -5.91
N PHE A 27 -0.99 15.20 -4.85
CA PHE A 27 -1.21 13.79 -4.58
C PHE A 27 -2.60 13.52 -4.00
N SER A 28 -3.21 12.40 -4.40
CA SER A 28 -4.50 11.91 -3.88
C SER A 28 -4.36 11.19 -2.54
N SER A 29 -3.22 10.53 -2.33
CA SER A 29 -2.98 9.69 -1.15
C SER A 29 -1.51 9.68 -0.72
N LEU A 30 -1.32 9.35 0.57
CA LEU A 30 -0.06 9.03 1.19
C LEU A 30 -0.08 7.56 1.62
N CYS A 31 0.85 6.76 1.09
CA CYS A 31 0.87 5.31 1.28
C CYS A 31 2.06 4.87 2.13
N TRP A 32 1.98 3.71 2.76
CA TRP A 32 3.11 3.02 3.40
C TRP A 32 2.82 1.54 3.58
N GLY A 33 3.87 0.72 3.62
CA GLY A 33 3.77 -0.72 3.81
C GLY A 33 4.22 -1.18 5.19
N GLU A 34 3.96 -2.45 5.50
CA GLU A 34 4.37 -3.10 6.74
C GLU A 34 5.49 -4.10 6.50
N ARG A 35 6.52 -4.03 7.32
CA ARG A 35 7.53 -5.05 7.56
C ARG A 35 7.83 -5.11 9.05
N ILE A 36 8.06 -6.31 9.56
CA ILE A 36 8.40 -6.51 10.98
C ILE A 36 9.90 -6.78 11.14
N ALA A 37 10.42 -7.78 10.43
CA ALA A 37 11.84 -8.14 10.48
C ALA A 37 12.66 -7.24 9.55
N PHE A 38 12.59 -5.94 9.78
CA PHE A 38 13.28 -4.93 8.98
C PHE A 38 13.52 -3.64 9.79
N ASP A 39 14.47 -2.84 9.34
CA ASP A 39 14.82 -1.56 9.92
C ASP A 39 13.92 -0.44 9.36
N ASN A 40 12.66 -0.41 9.80
CA ASN A 40 11.66 0.57 9.39
C ASN A 40 10.72 0.93 10.53
N PRO A 41 10.04 2.09 10.48
CA PRO A 41 8.99 2.43 11.45
C PRO A 41 7.86 1.40 11.47
N GLU A 42 7.33 1.11 12.65
CA GLU A 42 6.16 0.25 12.81
C GLU A 42 4.92 0.93 12.20
N SER A 43 4.17 0.16 11.40
CA SER A 43 3.16 0.65 10.47
C SER A 43 1.98 1.35 11.14
N LEU A 44 1.45 0.79 12.23
CA LEU A 44 0.26 1.32 12.90
C LEU A 44 0.59 2.49 13.85
N THR A 45 1.79 2.49 14.42
CA THR A 45 2.33 3.66 15.14
C THR A 45 2.53 4.84 14.19
N LEU A 46 3.06 4.57 12.99
CA LEU A 46 3.25 5.59 11.96
C LEU A 46 1.90 6.18 11.49
N LEU A 47 0.84 5.37 11.39
CA LEU A 47 -0.51 5.83 11.05
C LEU A 47 -0.96 6.99 11.95
N GLY A 48 -0.74 6.90 13.26
CA GLY A 48 -1.10 7.97 14.19
C GLY A 48 -0.33 9.27 13.92
N ALA A 49 0.95 9.18 13.58
CA ALA A 49 1.77 10.33 13.22
C ALA A 49 1.33 10.96 11.89
N LEU A 50 1.08 10.13 10.86
CA LEU A 50 0.60 10.60 9.55
C LEU A 50 -0.77 11.27 9.66
N ALA A 51 -1.69 10.71 10.45
CA ALA A 51 -2.98 11.33 10.74
C ALA A 51 -2.85 12.72 11.35
N ALA A 52 -1.83 12.93 12.23
CA ALA A 52 -1.58 14.21 12.87
C ALA A 52 -0.77 15.21 12.00
N TRP A 53 -0.10 14.74 10.96
CA TRP A 53 0.72 15.59 10.09
C TRP A 53 0.04 15.98 8.78
N THR A 54 -1.13 15.41 8.47
CA THR A 54 -1.84 15.60 7.19
C THR A 54 -3.32 15.92 7.42
N GLU A 55 -3.90 16.74 6.54
CA GLU A 55 -5.30 17.16 6.63
C GLU A 55 -6.13 16.75 5.41
N ARG A 56 -5.50 16.55 4.24
CA ARG A 56 -6.19 16.41 2.95
C ARG A 56 -6.09 15.02 2.35
N VAL A 57 -4.88 14.47 2.21
CA VAL A 57 -4.66 13.23 1.48
C VAL A 57 -5.27 12.02 2.18
N ARG A 58 -5.72 11.05 1.40
CA ARG A 58 -6.08 9.73 1.95
C ARG A 58 -4.82 9.04 2.50
N LEU A 59 -4.97 8.34 3.60
CA LEU A 59 -3.92 7.53 4.20
C LEU A 59 -4.16 6.07 3.80
N VAL A 60 -3.19 5.46 3.10
CA VAL A 60 -3.39 4.12 2.50
C VAL A 60 -2.29 3.17 2.93
N THR A 61 -2.65 2.08 3.61
CA THR A 61 -1.66 1.00 3.85
C THR A 61 -1.46 0.18 2.58
N THR A 62 -0.21 -0.10 2.20
CA THR A 62 0.14 -0.87 0.99
C THR A 62 1.25 -1.89 1.24
N VAL A 63 1.02 -2.88 2.05
CA VAL A 63 -0.18 -3.32 2.76
C VAL A 63 0.11 -3.57 4.22
N VAL A 64 -0.93 -3.65 5.07
CA VAL A 64 -0.84 -4.29 6.39
C VAL A 64 -1.11 -5.79 6.24
N ILE A 65 -0.48 -6.61 7.09
CA ILE A 65 -0.58 -8.08 7.03
C ILE A 65 -1.41 -8.57 8.23
N PRO A 66 -2.72 -8.83 8.08
CA PRO A 66 -3.59 -9.15 9.21
C PRO A 66 -3.16 -10.37 10.03
N GLN A 67 -2.41 -11.30 9.42
CA GLN A 67 -1.92 -12.50 10.11
C GLN A 67 -0.80 -12.22 11.13
N LEU A 68 -0.17 -11.06 11.07
CA LEU A 68 0.86 -10.63 12.03
C LEU A 68 0.27 -10.02 13.31
N HIS A 69 -1.05 -9.81 13.34
CA HIS A 69 -1.77 -9.11 14.41
C HIS A 69 -2.90 -9.96 14.98
N ASP A 70 -3.29 -9.69 16.23
CA ASP A 70 -4.60 -10.08 16.70
C ASP A 70 -5.68 -9.29 15.94
N PRO A 71 -6.69 -9.94 15.32
CA PRO A 71 -7.63 -9.24 14.43
C PRO A 71 -8.54 -8.25 15.15
N VAL A 72 -8.81 -8.44 16.44
CA VAL A 72 -9.62 -7.51 17.24
C VAL A 72 -8.79 -6.27 17.57
N MET A 73 -7.52 -6.45 17.97
CA MET A 73 -6.60 -5.34 18.19
C MET A 73 -6.33 -4.56 16.92
N LEU A 74 -6.11 -5.24 15.79
CA LEU A 74 -5.92 -4.60 14.49
C LEU A 74 -7.15 -3.76 14.10
N ALA A 75 -8.35 -4.33 14.25
CA ALA A 75 -9.59 -3.61 13.99
C ALA A 75 -9.72 -2.35 14.86
N LYS A 76 -9.39 -2.45 16.15
CA LYS A 76 -9.39 -1.31 17.08
C LYS A 76 -8.37 -0.24 16.70
N GLN A 77 -7.15 -0.63 16.34
CA GLN A 77 -6.08 0.29 15.93
C GLN A 77 -6.44 1.04 14.65
N LEU A 78 -6.97 0.32 13.66
CA LEU A 78 -7.40 0.92 12.39
C LEU A 78 -8.62 1.84 12.56
N ALA A 79 -9.60 1.48 13.39
CA ALA A 79 -10.72 2.37 13.71
C ALA A 79 -10.26 3.62 14.48
N THR A 80 -9.25 3.49 15.33
CA THR A 80 -8.63 4.65 16.00
C THR A 80 -7.91 5.54 14.99
N GLY A 81 -7.15 4.93 14.06
CA GLY A 81 -6.50 5.67 12.97
C GLY A 81 -7.49 6.40 12.06
N ASP A 82 -8.60 5.73 11.73
CA ASP A 82 -9.70 6.30 10.95
C ASP A 82 -10.32 7.52 11.66
N MET A 83 -10.54 7.42 12.99
CA MET A 83 -11.00 8.53 13.80
C MET A 83 -9.99 9.69 13.81
N LEU A 84 -8.70 9.40 13.99
CA LEU A 84 -7.65 10.42 14.07
C LEU A 84 -7.46 11.17 12.74
N CYS A 85 -7.65 10.50 11.60
CA CYS A 85 -7.56 11.14 10.28
C CYS A 85 -8.93 11.60 9.72
N GLY A 86 -10.00 11.57 10.50
CA GLY A 86 -11.32 12.05 10.08
C GLY A 86 -11.94 11.27 8.93
N GLY A 87 -11.75 9.95 8.88
CA GLY A 87 -12.33 9.07 7.86
C GLY A 87 -11.54 9.01 6.55
N ARG A 88 -10.28 9.46 6.52
CA ARG A 88 -9.40 9.42 5.32
C ARG A 88 -8.63 8.10 5.16
N LEU A 89 -8.85 7.10 6.03
CA LEU A 89 -8.12 5.85 5.99
C LEU A 89 -8.65 4.88 4.92
N THR A 90 -7.75 4.33 4.13
CA THR A 90 -7.97 3.16 3.28
C THR A 90 -7.01 2.06 3.71
N VAL A 91 -7.51 0.87 3.99
CA VAL A 91 -6.71 -0.25 4.48
C VAL A 91 -6.45 -1.23 3.36
N GLY A 92 -5.26 -1.18 2.78
CA GLY A 92 -4.76 -2.24 1.93
C GLY A 92 -4.27 -3.40 2.78
N VAL A 93 -4.78 -4.61 2.53
CA VAL A 93 -4.39 -5.84 3.23
C VAL A 93 -3.73 -6.83 2.29
N GLY A 94 -2.73 -7.55 2.77
CA GLY A 94 -2.00 -8.56 2.02
C GLY A 94 -1.49 -9.68 2.92
N VAL A 95 -0.90 -10.70 2.32
CA VAL A 95 -0.30 -11.82 3.07
C VAL A 95 1.19 -11.63 3.34
N GLY A 96 1.77 -10.56 2.82
CA GLY A 96 3.23 -10.37 2.85
C GLY A 96 3.99 -11.38 1.98
N GLY A 97 5.29 -11.17 1.86
CA GLY A 97 6.16 -12.03 1.05
C GLY A 97 7.19 -12.83 1.86
N ARG A 98 7.24 -12.67 3.19
CA ARG A 98 8.37 -13.13 4.01
C ARG A 98 7.94 -13.90 5.24
N HIS A 99 8.47 -15.10 5.42
CA HIS A 99 8.24 -15.90 6.62
C HIS A 99 8.93 -15.32 7.87
N GLU A 100 9.99 -14.52 7.69
CA GLU A 100 10.72 -13.85 8.77
C GLU A 100 9.81 -12.89 9.54
N ASP A 101 8.96 -12.14 8.86
CA ASP A 101 8.00 -11.24 9.49
C ASP A 101 7.03 -12.02 10.41
N TYR A 102 6.54 -13.18 9.96
CA TYR A 102 5.68 -14.06 10.76
C TYR A 102 6.41 -14.59 11.99
N ARG A 103 7.63 -15.12 11.82
CA ARG A 103 8.43 -15.65 12.94
C ARG A 103 8.77 -14.58 13.96
N ALA A 104 9.02 -13.34 13.53
CA ALA A 104 9.39 -12.25 14.42
C ALA A 104 8.30 -11.90 15.46
N VAL A 105 7.04 -12.12 15.13
CA VAL A 105 5.89 -11.90 16.04
C VAL A 105 5.33 -13.21 16.63
N GLY A 106 5.98 -14.34 16.37
CA GLY A 106 5.48 -15.65 16.83
C GLY A 106 4.25 -16.17 16.08
N ALA A 107 3.95 -15.60 14.91
CA ALA A 107 2.89 -16.10 14.04
C ALA A 107 3.39 -17.31 13.23
N ASP A 108 2.48 -18.25 12.93
CA ASP A 108 2.80 -19.42 12.13
C ASP A 108 2.87 -19.03 10.62
N PRO A 109 4.01 -19.22 9.93
CA PRO A 109 4.12 -18.98 8.49
C PRO A 109 3.14 -19.81 7.65
N ALA A 110 2.61 -20.92 8.14
CA ALA A 110 1.58 -21.70 7.45
C ALA A 110 0.24 -20.92 7.32
N THR A 111 0.06 -19.88 8.12
CA THR A 111 -1.11 -18.96 8.03
C THR A 111 -0.97 -17.90 6.93
N GLN A 112 0.17 -17.83 6.23
CA GLN A 112 0.43 -16.91 5.11
C GLN A 112 -0.41 -17.31 3.88
N THR A 113 -1.72 -17.25 4.01
CA THR A 113 -2.67 -17.62 2.95
C THR A 113 -3.76 -16.56 2.82
N MET A 114 -4.29 -16.40 1.60
CA MET A 114 -5.41 -15.49 1.34
C MET A 114 -6.68 -15.87 2.11
N ARG A 115 -6.89 -17.16 2.38
CA ARG A 115 -8.01 -17.64 3.19
C ARG A 115 -7.90 -17.14 4.64
N GLN A 116 -6.75 -17.32 5.27
CA GLN A 116 -6.52 -16.86 6.65
C GLN A 116 -6.61 -15.33 6.75
N MET A 117 -6.13 -14.61 5.74
CA MET A 117 -6.31 -13.16 5.67
C MET A 117 -7.80 -12.78 5.62
N ALA A 118 -8.58 -13.40 4.75
CA ALA A 118 -10.01 -13.12 4.62
C ALA A 118 -10.80 -13.44 5.92
N GLU A 119 -10.44 -14.52 6.62
CA GLU A 119 -11.02 -14.85 7.92
C GLU A 119 -10.75 -13.74 8.96
N ARG A 120 -9.53 -13.18 9.01
CA ARG A 120 -9.19 -12.07 9.91
C ARG A 120 -9.90 -10.77 9.53
N VAL A 121 -9.99 -10.48 8.22
CA VAL A 121 -10.78 -9.34 7.73
C VAL A 121 -12.25 -9.47 8.11
N ALA A 122 -12.83 -10.67 8.07
CA ALA A 122 -14.20 -10.91 8.52
C ALA A 122 -14.38 -10.58 10.01
N VAL A 123 -13.40 -10.96 10.87
CA VAL A 123 -13.41 -10.56 12.29
C VAL A 123 -13.33 -9.04 12.45
N MET A 124 -12.44 -8.38 11.70
CA MET A 124 -12.32 -6.90 11.75
C MET A 124 -13.65 -6.23 11.38
N LYS A 125 -14.31 -6.66 10.31
CA LYS A 125 -15.61 -6.12 9.89
C LYS A 125 -16.70 -6.30 10.96
N ARG A 126 -16.74 -7.45 11.64
CA ARG A 126 -17.66 -7.68 12.76
C ARG A 126 -17.41 -6.71 13.92
N VAL A 127 -16.14 -6.47 14.25
CA VAL A 127 -15.75 -5.48 15.28
C VAL A 127 -16.21 -4.08 14.87
N TRP A 128 -15.98 -3.66 13.62
CA TRP A 128 -16.42 -2.35 13.11
C TRP A 128 -17.95 -2.20 13.03
N ALA A 129 -18.65 -3.31 12.84
CA ALA A 129 -20.12 -3.34 12.91
C ALA A 129 -20.67 -3.25 14.34
N GLY A 130 -19.79 -3.20 15.35
CA GLY A 130 -20.19 -3.14 16.77
C GLY A 130 -20.66 -4.48 17.35
N GLU A 131 -20.36 -5.60 16.69
CA GLU A 131 -20.65 -6.91 17.26
C GLU A 131 -19.79 -7.15 18.52
N LYS A 132 -20.41 -7.72 19.53
CA LYS A 132 -19.70 -8.11 20.76
C LYS A 132 -18.84 -9.35 20.48
N VAL A 133 -17.55 -9.23 20.64
CA VAL A 133 -16.59 -10.34 20.48
C VAL A 133 -16.22 -10.99 21.82
N THR A 134 -16.74 -10.45 22.92
CA THR A 134 -16.63 -10.97 24.28
C THR A 134 -17.96 -10.77 25.03
N GLU A 135 -18.08 -11.29 26.27
CA GLU A 135 -19.22 -11.05 27.14
C GLU A 135 -19.24 -9.63 27.78
N SER A 136 -18.41 -8.71 27.29
CA SER A 136 -18.40 -7.32 27.75
C SER A 136 -19.74 -6.62 27.49
N THR A 137 -20.08 -5.67 28.37
CA THR A 137 -21.29 -4.83 28.19
C THR A 137 -21.19 -3.91 26.99
N LEU A 138 -19.98 -3.48 26.64
CA LEU A 138 -19.71 -2.60 25.50
C LEU A 138 -19.01 -3.36 24.38
N PRO A 139 -19.27 -2.99 23.11
CA PRO A 139 -18.49 -3.49 21.98
C PRO A 139 -17.04 -2.97 22.04
N VAL A 140 -16.16 -3.60 21.27
CA VAL A 140 -14.80 -3.07 21.06
C VAL A 140 -14.89 -1.80 20.20
N GLY A 141 -14.42 -0.68 20.71
CA GLY A 141 -14.42 0.62 20.04
C GLY A 141 -13.04 1.27 20.02
N PRO A 142 -12.93 2.49 19.46
CA PRO A 142 -14.01 3.33 18.94
C PRO A 142 -14.68 2.76 17.69
N PRO A 143 -15.93 3.14 17.34
CA PRO A 143 -16.47 2.86 16.03
C PRO A 143 -15.69 3.65 14.97
N PRO A 144 -15.49 3.10 13.75
CA PRO A 144 -14.92 3.86 12.65
C PRO A 144 -15.75 5.09 12.31
N VAL A 145 -15.12 6.12 11.73
CA VAL A 145 -15.81 7.30 11.17
C VAL A 145 -16.52 6.91 9.88
N GLN A 146 -15.86 6.07 9.07
CA GLN A 146 -16.42 5.57 7.82
C GLN A 146 -17.53 4.52 8.11
N PRO A 147 -18.74 4.64 7.53
CA PRO A 147 -19.80 3.67 7.74
C PRO A 147 -19.40 2.25 7.33
N GLY A 148 -19.49 1.30 8.25
CA GLY A 148 -19.09 -0.10 8.02
C GLY A 148 -17.60 -0.40 8.14
N GLY A 149 -16.77 0.59 8.41
CA GLY A 149 -15.32 0.51 8.54
C GLY A 149 -14.56 1.23 7.43
N PRO A 150 -13.23 1.36 7.58
CA PRO A 150 -12.39 1.90 6.51
C PRO A 150 -12.52 1.12 5.21
N VAL A 151 -12.38 1.81 4.08
CA VAL A 151 -12.31 1.19 2.74
C VAL A 151 -11.22 0.11 2.73
N LEU A 152 -11.51 -1.05 2.15
CA LEU A 152 -10.60 -2.20 2.11
C LEU A 152 -10.10 -2.48 0.69
N HIS A 153 -8.80 -2.40 0.49
CA HIS A 153 -8.14 -2.84 -0.75
C HIS A 153 -7.37 -4.14 -0.52
N VAL A 154 -7.33 -5.03 -1.52
CA VAL A 154 -6.55 -6.27 -1.46
C VAL A 154 -5.25 -6.12 -2.23
N GLY A 155 -4.13 -6.42 -1.57
CA GLY A 155 -2.81 -6.55 -2.15
C GLY A 155 -2.64 -7.94 -2.77
N THR A 156 -2.61 -8.03 -4.09
CA THR A 156 -2.46 -9.29 -4.82
C THR A 156 -1.94 -9.07 -6.23
N LEU A 157 -1.22 -10.09 -6.73
CA LEU A 157 -0.72 -10.16 -8.11
C LEU A 157 -1.45 -11.23 -8.94
N GLY A 158 -2.38 -11.99 -8.34
CA GLY A 158 -2.96 -13.16 -8.98
C GLY A 158 -4.47 -13.08 -9.25
N PRO A 159 -4.93 -13.48 -10.44
CA PRO A 159 -6.34 -13.40 -10.84
C PRO A 159 -7.29 -14.21 -9.94
N LYS A 160 -6.84 -15.36 -9.40
CA LYS A 160 -7.64 -16.16 -8.47
C LYS A 160 -7.93 -15.39 -7.17
N THR A 161 -6.94 -14.69 -6.65
CA THR A 161 -7.08 -13.88 -5.44
C THR A 161 -8.00 -12.68 -5.67
N VAL A 162 -7.86 -12.01 -6.81
CA VAL A 162 -8.74 -10.92 -7.20
C VAL A 162 -10.20 -11.36 -7.21
N ARG A 163 -10.52 -12.51 -7.85
CA ARG A 163 -11.89 -13.05 -7.85
C ARG A 163 -12.42 -13.32 -6.45
N ASN A 164 -11.61 -13.93 -5.58
CA ASN A 164 -12.05 -14.24 -4.21
C ASN A 164 -12.23 -12.97 -3.35
N ALA A 165 -11.44 -11.94 -3.60
CA ALA A 165 -11.52 -10.68 -2.86
C ALA A 165 -12.76 -9.84 -3.19
N SER A 166 -13.37 -10.03 -4.36
CA SER A 166 -14.59 -9.30 -4.75
C SER A 166 -15.73 -9.44 -3.72
N ALA A 167 -15.76 -10.55 -2.97
CA ALA A 167 -16.77 -10.76 -1.93
C ALA A 167 -16.67 -9.75 -0.76
N TRP A 168 -15.48 -9.21 -0.47
CA TRP A 168 -15.27 -8.42 0.74
C TRP A 168 -14.44 -7.14 0.56
N ALA A 169 -13.61 -7.03 -0.48
CA ALA A 169 -12.79 -5.85 -0.74
C ALA A 169 -13.55 -4.81 -1.60
N ASP A 170 -13.12 -3.55 -1.53
CA ASP A 170 -13.66 -2.43 -2.29
C ASP A 170 -12.79 -2.10 -3.51
N GLY A 171 -11.55 -2.62 -3.54
CA GLY A 171 -10.62 -2.40 -4.64
C GLY A 171 -9.33 -3.20 -4.50
N LEU A 172 -8.37 -2.86 -5.35
CA LEU A 172 -7.03 -3.45 -5.39
C LEU A 172 -5.99 -2.46 -4.85
N ALA A 173 -5.05 -2.98 -4.05
CA ALA A 173 -3.75 -2.37 -3.78
C ALA A 173 -2.70 -3.16 -4.59
N GLY A 174 -2.74 -3.02 -5.90
CA GLY A 174 -1.88 -3.76 -6.82
C GLY A 174 -0.44 -3.27 -6.84
N THR A 175 0.43 -4.06 -7.45
CA THR A 175 1.80 -3.67 -7.78
C THR A 175 2.19 -4.24 -9.13
N THR A 176 3.04 -3.54 -9.86
CA THR A 176 3.67 -4.02 -11.08
C THR A 176 5.19 -3.93 -10.94
N LEU A 177 5.89 -4.94 -11.43
CA LEU A 177 7.35 -4.99 -11.37
C LEU A 177 7.98 -4.40 -12.63
N ASP A 178 7.41 -4.68 -13.80
CA ASP A 178 7.96 -4.43 -15.12
C ASP A 178 7.19 -3.36 -15.92
N LEU A 179 6.24 -2.67 -15.31
CA LEU A 179 5.40 -1.62 -15.91
C LEU A 179 4.62 -2.08 -17.16
N ASP A 180 4.38 -3.38 -17.30
CA ASP A 180 3.65 -3.96 -18.42
C ASP A 180 2.15 -3.63 -18.33
N LEU A 181 1.72 -2.68 -19.16
CA LEU A 181 0.33 -2.23 -19.22
C LEU A 181 -0.64 -3.33 -19.66
N GLY A 182 -0.19 -4.25 -20.52
CA GLY A 182 -1.00 -5.37 -20.98
C GLY A 182 -1.36 -6.32 -19.83
N LYS A 183 -0.35 -6.79 -19.09
CA LYS A 183 -0.56 -7.63 -17.89
C LYS A 183 -1.41 -6.93 -16.82
N GLN A 184 -1.16 -5.63 -16.63
CA GLN A 184 -1.93 -4.87 -15.64
C GLN A 184 -3.39 -4.73 -16.05
N ASN A 185 -3.67 -4.46 -17.33
CA ASN A 185 -5.03 -4.36 -17.84
C ASN A 185 -5.77 -5.70 -17.75
N GLU A 186 -5.12 -6.82 -18.07
CA GLU A 186 -5.69 -8.17 -17.92
C GLU A 186 -6.13 -8.42 -16.46
N LEU A 187 -5.30 -8.04 -15.48
CA LEU A 187 -5.64 -8.17 -14.06
C LEU A 187 -6.82 -7.26 -13.67
N PHE A 188 -6.87 -6.04 -14.20
CA PHE A 188 -7.97 -5.10 -13.99
C PHE A 188 -9.27 -5.60 -14.61
N ASP A 189 -9.24 -6.26 -15.79
CA ASP A 189 -10.41 -6.86 -16.40
C ASP A 189 -10.97 -8.01 -15.55
N VAL A 190 -10.09 -8.83 -14.96
CA VAL A 190 -10.50 -9.85 -13.98
C VAL A 190 -11.21 -9.19 -12.78
N ALA A 191 -10.69 -8.07 -12.27
CA ALA A 191 -11.32 -7.36 -11.17
C ALA A 191 -12.68 -6.77 -11.56
N ARG A 192 -12.75 -6.07 -12.69
CA ARG A 192 -14.01 -5.51 -13.22
C ARG A 192 -15.08 -6.58 -13.38
N GLN A 193 -14.70 -7.75 -13.90
CA GLN A 193 -15.62 -8.88 -14.04
C GLN A 193 -16.05 -9.45 -12.69
N ALA A 194 -15.10 -9.71 -11.78
CA ALA A 194 -15.39 -10.32 -10.48
C ALA A 194 -16.29 -9.44 -9.60
N TRP A 195 -16.13 -8.11 -9.64
CA TRP A 195 -17.01 -7.18 -8.91
C TRP A 195 -18.42 -7.15 -9.51
N ARG A 196 -18.57 -7.19 -10.85
CA ARG A 196 -19.90 -7.32 -11.48
C ARG A 196 -20.60 -8.63 -11.09
N GLU A 197 -19.87 -9.76 -11.09
CA GLU A 197 -20.40 -11.07 -10.68
C GLU A 197 -20.80 -11.12 -9.20
N ALA A 198 -20.17 -10.29 -8.35
CA ALA A 198 -20.49 -10.14 -6.94
C ALA A 198 -21.61 -9.09 -6.68
N ASP A 199 -22.24 -8.56 -7.72
CA ASP A 199 -23.25 -7.50 -7.65
C ASP A 199 -22.79 -6.26 -6.86
N LYS A 200 -21.52 -5.90 -7.04
CA LYS A 200 -20.88 -4.73 -6.41
C LYS A 200 -20.65 -3.60 -7.41
N THR A 201 -20.50 -2.39 -6.87
CA THR A 201 -19.98 -1.25 -7.64
C THR A 201 -18.60 -1.60 -8.22
N LYS A 202 -18.13 -0.82 -9.22
CA LYS A 202 -16.80 -1.06 -9.82
C LYS A 202 -15.73 -1.07 -8.72
N PRO A 203 -14.69 -1.93 -8.82
CA PRO A 203 -13.57 -1.88 -7.91
C PRO A 203 -12.76 -0.58 -8.08
N HIS A 204 -12.15 -0.08 -7.01
CA HIS A 204 -11.06 0.87 -7.13
C HIS A 204 -9.80 0.15 -7.62
N LEU A 205 -9.26 0.55 -8.76
CA LEU A 205 -8.15 -0.10 -9.43
C LEU A 205 -6.86 0.69 -9.15
N ALA A 206 -6.16 0.32 -8.08
CA ALA A 206 -4.85 0.90 -7.80
C ALA A 206 -3.72 -0.06 -8.16
N THR A 207 -2.60 0.50 -8.58
CA THR A 207 -1.33 -0.19 -8.76
C THR A 207 -0.19 0.61 -8.15
N SER A 208 0.98 -0.01 -8.01
CA SER A 208 2.17 0.65 -7.48
C SER A 208 3.42 0.18 -8.19
N PHE A 209 4.46 1.00 -8.21
CA PHE A 209 5.78 0.62 -8.67
C PHE A 209 6.87 1.47 -8.00
N TRP A 210 8.08 0.92 -7.91
CA TRP A 210 9.26 1.68 -7.47
C TRP A 210 9.64 2.72 -8.51
N PHE A 211 10.08 3.88 -8.05
CA PHE A 211 10.50 4.93 -8.96
C PHE A 211 11.78 5.65 -8.50
N ALA A 212 12.52 6.15 -9.47
CA ALA A 212 13.57 7.15 -9.32
C ALA A 212 13.55 8.09 -10.52
N ILE A 213 13.53 9.40 -10.26
CA ILE A 213 13.58 10.45 -11.30
C ILE A 213 14.97 11.03 -11.35
N GLY A 214 15.50 11.24 -12.55
CA GLY A 214 16.79 11.86 -12.82
C GLY A 214 17.32 11.53 -14.21
N ASP A 215 18.54 11.99 -14.50
CA ASP A 215 19.18 11.83 -15.79
C ASP A 215 20.24 10.72 -15.79
N GLY A 216 20.48 10.13 -16.94
CA GLY A 216 21.53 9.11 -17.15
C GLY A 216 21.31 7.84 -16.36
N ASP A 217 22.39 7.24 -15.83
CA ASP A 217 22.34 5.94 -15.15
C ASP A 217 21.99 6.03 -13.65
N ALA A 218 22.00 7.23 -13.07
CA ALA A 218 21.81 7.43 -11.64
C ALA A 218 20.46 6.92 -11.11
N PRO A 219 19.32 7.17 -11.77
CA PRO A 219 18.02 6.64 -11.34
C PRO A 219 17.99 5.11 -11.30
N ARG A 220 18.53 4.45 -12.30
CA ARG A 220 18.57 2.98 -12.35
C ARG A 220 19.46 2.40 -11.25
N ALA A 221 20.61 3.02 -10.98
CA ALA A 221 21.47 2.64 -9.87
C ALA A 221 20.78 2.85 -8.50
N GLN A 222 19.95 3.88 -8.36
CA GLN A 222 19.18 4.14 -7.16
C GLN A 222 18.13 3.03 -6.94
N VAL A 223 17.33 2.69 -7.96
CA VAL A 223 16.36 1.58 -7.90
C VAL A 223 17.07 0.27 -7.54
N HIS A 224 18.18 -0.06 -8.20
CA HIS A 224 18.95 -1.29 -7.93
C HIS A 224 19.41 -1.37 -6.48
N ARG A 225 20.00 -0.31 -5.94
CA ARG A 225 20.43 -0.24 -4.52
C ARG A 225 19.24 -0.47 -3.58
N HIS A 226 18.10 0.16 -3.85
CA HIS A 226 16.87 -0.03 -3.07
C HIS A 226 16.39 -1.48 -3.12
N LEU A 227 16.36 -2.10 -4.30
CA LEU A 227 15.90 -3.49 -4.46
C LEU A 227 16.79 -4.47 -3.71
N LEU A 228 18.13 -4.31 -3.74
CA LEU A 228 19.06 -5.13 -2.95
C LEU A 228 18.79 -5.03 -1.44
N ARG A 229 18.47 -3.84 -0.95
CA ARG A 229 18.09 -3.64 0.45
C ARG A 229 16.70 -4.21 0.76
N TYR A 230 15.70 -3.85 -0.03
CA TYR A 230 14.30 -4.21 0.20
C TYR A 230 14.08 -5.71 0.06
N MET A 231 14.69 -6.36 -0.93
CA MET A 231 14.55 -7.79 -1.24
C MET A 231 15.66 -8.65 -0.63
N ASN A 232 16.18 -8.27 0.53
CA ASN A 232 17.30 -8.93 1.20
C ASN A 232 17.06 -10.41 1.60
N TRP A 233 15.85 -10.93 1.43
CA TRP A 233 15.52 -12.35 1.60
C TRP A 233 15.64 -13.18 0.30
N ILE A 234 15.92 -12.52 -0.83
CA ILE A 234 16.18 -13.15 -2.13
C ILE A 234 17.70 -13.10 -2.38
N PRO A 235 18.31 -14.14 -2.99
CA PRO A 235 19.71 -14.08 -3.38
C PRO A 235 20.01 -12.86 -4.27
N ALA A 236 21.15 -12.20 -4.05
CA ALA A 236 21.48 -10.94 -4.71
C ALA A 236 21.55 -11.06 -6.23
N ASP A 237 22.02 -12.20 -6.76
CA ASP A 237 22.08 -12.46 -8.20
C ASP A 237 20.69 -12.46 -8.89
N PHE A 238 19.64 -12.88 -8.18
CA PHE A 238 18.27 -12.74 -8.67
C PHE A 238 17.83 -11.27 -8.70
N VAL A 239 18.18 -10.50 -7.67
CA VAL A 239 17.87 -9.06 -7.63
C VAL A 239 18.62 -8.33 -8.75
N ASP A 240 19.91 -8.65 -8.94
CA ASP A 240 20.75 -8.10 -10.02
C ASP A 240 20.15 -8.39 -11.42
N ALA A 241 19.60 -9.59 -11.61
CA ALA A 241 19.00 -9.98 -12.88
C ALA A 241 17.68 -9.23 -13.18
N MET A 242 16.87 -8.93 -12.16
CA MET A 242 15.60 -8.25 -12.35
C MET A 242 15.68 -6.72 -12.31
N ALA A 243 16.66 -6.16 -11.61
CA ALA A 243 16.79 -4.72 -11.38
C ALA A 243 16.79 -3.86 -12.67
N PRO A 244 17.36 -4.29 -13.81
CA PRO A 244 17.34 -3.50 -15.04
C PRO A 244 15.93 -3.16 -15.55
N THR A 245 14.93 -4.01 -15.28
CA THR A 245 13.56 -3.88 -15.79
C THR A 245 12.52 -3.64 -14.69
N THR A 246 12.93 -3.63 -13.42
CA THR A 246 12.02 -3.45 -12.30
C THR A 246 11.84 -1.98 -11.96
N GLY A 247 10.58 -1.56 -11.86
CA GLY A 247 10.21 -0.19 -11.53
C GLY A 247 10.60 0.82 -12.59
N PHE A 248 10.29 2.08 -12.33
CA PHE A 248 10.63 3.22 -13.17
C PHE A 248 11.99 3.82 -12.78
N ALA A 249 12.82 4.12 -13.78
CA ALA A 249 14.05 4.90 -13.61
C ALA A 249 14.29 5.71 -14.88
N GLY A 250 14.16 7.02 -14.79
CA GLY A 250 14.27 7.90 -15.98
C GLY A 250 13.92 9.34 -15.64
N THR A 251 13.67 10.14 -16.66
CA THR A 251 13.35 11.56 -16.57
C THR A 251 11.90 11.82 -16.13
N ALA A 252 11.59 13.05 -15.75
CA ALA A 252 10.24 13.49 -15.42
C ALA A 252 9.26 13.29 -16.59
N ASP A 253 9.69 13.58 -17.83
CA ASP A 253 8.86 13.41 -19.04
C ASP A 253 8.53 11.92 -19.28
N GLU A 254 9.50 11.04 -19.14
CA GLU A 254 9.28 9.58 -19.24
C GLU A 254 8.31 9.07 -18.15
N LEU A 255 8.40 9.60 -16.93
CA LEU A 255 7.43 9.25 -15.85
C LEU A 255 6.02 9.72 -16.22
N ARG A 256 5.88 10.91 -16.83
CA ARG A 256 4.58 11.43 -17.31
C ARG A 256 3.96 10.46 -18.32
N ASP A 257 4.75 9.98 -19.30
CA ASP A 257 4.28 9.02 -20.31
C ASP A 257 3.83 7.68 -19.66
N VAL A 258 4.58 7.18 -18.70
CA VAL A 258 4.20 5.96 -17.93
C VAL A 258 2.88 6.16 -17.19
N LEU A 259 2.71 7.28 -16.48
CA LEU A 259 1.47 7.58 -15.76
C LEU A 259 0.28 7.75 -16.71
N ALA A 260 0.47 8.41 -17.85
CA ALA A 260 -0.55 8.52 -18.90
C ALA A 260 -0.94 7.15 -19.46
N GLY A 261 0.02 6.24 -19.64
CA GLY A 261 -0.23 4.86 -20.04
C GLY A 261 -1.12 4.12 -19.05
N PHE A 262 -0.84 4.22 -17.74
CA PHE A 262 -1.69 3.64 -16.69
C PHE A 262 -3.10 4.27 -16.66
N ALA A 263 -3.21 5.57 -16.82
CA ALA A 263 -4.51 6.25 -16.94
C ALA A 263 -5.30 5.70 -18.14
N GLY A 264 -4.64 5.45 -19.28
CA GLY A 264 -5.23 4.92 -20.52
C GLY A 264 -5.87 3.54 -20.37
N ILE A 265 -5.41 2.69 -19.46
CA ILE A 265 -6.01 1.38 -19.13
C ILE A 265 -7.07 1.46 -18.02
N GLY A 266 -7.40 2.68 -17.55
CA GLY A 266 -8.43 2.93 -16.55
C GLY A 266 -7.96 2.62 -15.12
N THR A 267 -6.70 2.86 -14.81
CA THR A 267 -6.19 2.87 -13.44
C THR A 267 -6.80 4.05 -12.69
N ASP A 268 -7.43 3.80 -11.54
CA ASP A 268 -7.99 4.85 -10.72
C ASP A 268 -6.89 5.55 -9.88
N GLU A 269 -5.80 4.84 -9.51
CA GLU A 269 -4.71 5.42 -8.73
C GLU A 269 -3.38 4.67 -8.94
N VAL A 270 -2.28 5.43 -9.04
CA VAL A 270 -0.91 4.89 -9.05
C VAL A 270 -0.18 5.32 -7.79
N HIS A 271 0.31 4.34 -7.02
CA HIS A 271 1.13 4.60 -5.83
C HIS A 271 2.61 4.55 -6.20
N LEU A 272 3.25 5.70 -6.29
CA LEU A 272 4.69 5.82 -6.55
C LEU A 272 5.47 5.43 -5.28
N ILE A 273 6.31 4.40 -5.36
CA ILE A 273 7.13 3.90 -4.24
C ILE A 273 8.55 4.45 -4.39
N PRO A 274 8.98 5.37 -3.51
CA PRO A 274 10.31 5.96 -3.61
C PRO A 274 11.41 4.94 -3.30
N THR A 275 12.54 5.11 -3.98
CA THR A 275 13.75 4.31 -3.79
C THR A 275 14.89 5.12 -3.14
N SER A 276 14.52 6.26 -2.56
CA SER A 276 15.37 7.17 -1.80
C SER A 276 14.52 7.96 -0.80
N SER A 277 15.12 8.41 0.30
CA SER A 277 14.54 9.38 1.23
C SER A 277 14.74 10.83 0.79
N ASP A 278 15.36 11.05 -0.35
CA ASP A 278 15.59 12.39 -0.90
C ASP A 278 14.24 13.05 -1.25
N ILE A 279 13.97 14.16 -0.56
CA ILE A 279 12.72 14.92 -0.68
C ILE A 279 12.52 15.52 -2.08
N ASP A 280 13.59 15.69 -2.87
CA ASP A 280 13.50 16.20 -4.24
C ASP A 280 12.79 15.21 -5.17
N GLN A 281 12.80 13.92 -4.84
CA GLN A 281 11.99 12.93 -5.57
C GLN A 281 10.48 13.20 -5.44
N VAL A 282 10.02 13.69 -4.28
CA VAL A 282 8.60 14.09 -4.10
C VAL A 282 8.29 15.34 -4.90
N ARG A 283 9.19 16.35 -4.88
CA ARG A 283 8.99 17.61 -5.61
C ARG A 283 8.89 17.38 -7.11
N GLN A 284 9.83 16.61 -7.67
CA GLN A 284 9.82 16.27 -9.10
C GLN A 284 8.57 15.46 -9.48
N ALA A 285 8.17 14.50 -8.65
CA ALA A 285 6.93 13.74 -8.89
C ALA A 285 5.68 14.65 -8.80
N ALA A 286 5.67 15.64 -7.89
CA ALA A 286 4.58 16.60 -7.77
C ALA A 286 4.44 17.47 -9.03
N GLU A 287 5.55 17.93 -9.62
CA GLU A 287 5.57 18.68 -10.89
C GLU A 287 4.98 17.82 -12.03
N VAL A 288 5.43 16.57 -12.16
CA VAL A 288 4.90 15.63 -13.17
C VAL A 288 3.39 15.44 -13.03
N ILE A 289 2.88 15.28 -11.81
CA ILE A 289 1.45 15.02 -11.55
C ILE A 289 0.62 16.29 -11.78
N ALA A 290 1.13 17.46 -11.42
CA ALA A 290 0.44 18.74 -11.66
C ALA A 290 0.19 18.99 -13.15
N ASP A 291 1.09 18.55 -14.02
CA ASP A 291 0.96 18.66 -15.48
C ASP A 291 -0.05 17.66 -16.10
N LEU A 292 -0.48 16.64 -15.34
CA LEU A 292 -1.45 15.63 -15.76
C LEU A 292 -2.90 15.98 -15.35
N ALA A 293 -3.07 16.93 -14.44
CA ALA A 293 -4.37 17.36 -13.89
C ALA A 293 -5.03 18.43 -14.76
#